data_16b92f65fad6a1e23ba792d22f4f36d0
#
_entry.id   16b92f65fad6a1e23ba792d22f4f36d0
#
_cell.length_a   1.000
_cell.length_b   1.000
_cell.length_c   1.000
_cell.angle_alpha   90.00
_cell.angle_beta   90.00
_cell.angle_gamma   90.00
#
_symmetry.space_group_name_H-M   'P 1'
#
loop_
_entity.id
_entity.type
_entity.pdbx_description
1 polymer ?
#
loop_
_entity_poly.entity_id
_entity_poly.type
_entity_poly.pdbx_seq_one_letter_code
_entity_poly.pdbx_strand_id
1 'polypeptide(L)'
;MKNKLFYFILLIAVILTSYSFNIITNNTEKPFIVVLDAGHGGNDPGNIGNGYKEKNIVLNIVLEVGKILEAESNFKVIYTRKTDVFIKLHERAPIANKADADLFVSVHCDAFTNNAYGAGTFVLGLHRTQANFEVAKRENEVIFLEDDYKENYEGFDPNSPESLIGMTLMQEEYLDQSILLASLIQDNFTNNLKRKDRSVKQAGFMVLYKSYMPSILVETGFLTNKKEGAYLNSLKGQKEMAKEIAKGIITYKNSLSLETGDINKRDIIHKKNIETVKDNKFEGYTFKVQLAASSKKLSLESYNFKGLMGVSREEEDKLFKYYYGKTSDYNKIQLMKKIAEEKGHNSCYIVVFKEGKKLKLSDVLNILDK
;
A
#
# COMPACT_ATOMS: atom_id res chain seq x y z
N MET A 1 5.50 -55.54 46.84
CA MET A 1 4.42 -55.11 45.89
C MET A 1 4.20 -53.61 45.86
N LYS A 2 4.28 -52.84 46.96
CA LYS A 2 4.05 -51.39 47.02
C LYS A 2 4.99 -50.58 46.13
N ASN A 3 6.29 -50.95 46.00
CA ASN A 3 7.26 -50.22 45.20
C ASN A 3 7.02 -50.39 43.67
N LYS A 4 6.56 -51.55 43.21
CA LYS A 4 6.28 -51.78 41.78
C LYS A 4 5.06 -50.96 41.31
N LEU A 5 4.06 -50.81 42.15
CA LEU A 5 2.90 -49.97 41.86
C LEU A 5 3.26 -48.47 41.78
N PHE A 6 4.15 -48.02 42.68
CA PHE A 6 4.64 -46.65 42.67
C PHE A 6 5.40 -46.30 41.37
N TYR A 7 6.30 -47.17 40.93
CA TYR A 7 7.03 -46.98 39.67
C TYR A 7 6.13 -47.05 38.44
N PHE A 8 5.07 -47.86 38.47
CA PHE A 8 4.08 -47.95 37.40
C PHE A 8 3.25 -46.66 37.28
N ILE A 9 2.82 -46.11 38.40
CA ILE A 9 2.11 -44.82 38.44
C ILE A 9 3.02 -43.68 37.99
N LEU A 10 4.30 -43.68 38.37
CA LEU A 10 5.28 -42.68 37.94
C LEU A 10 5.51 -42.74 36.43
N LEU A 11 5.59 -43.94 35.85
CA LEU A 11 5.74 -44.15 34.42
C LEU A 11 4.53 -43.64 33.64
N ILE A 12 3.31 -43.90 34.14
CA ILE A 12 2.08 -43.37 33.52
C ILE A 12 2.03 -41.85 33.61
N ALA A 13 2.44 -41.25 34.73
CA ALA A 13 2.52 -39.78 34.86
C ALA A 13 3.50 -39.17 33.88
N VAL A 14 4.67 -39.78 33.64
CA VAL A 14 5.67 -39.32 32.66
C VAL A 14 5.14 -39.44 31.23
N ILE A 15 4.41 -40.53 30.92
CA ILE A 15 3.79 -40.72 29.59
C ILE A 15 2.69 -39.67 29.37
N LEU A 16 1.85 -39.40 30.35
CA LEU A 16 0.79 -38.39 30.27
C LEU A 16 1.35 -36.97 30.12
N THR A 17 2.46 -36.64 30.77
CA THR A 17 3.12 -35.32 30.56
C THR A 17 3.77 -35.20 29.20
N SER A 18 4.23 -36.28 28.59
CA SER A 18 4.79 -36.29 27.23
C SER A 18 3.72 -36.09 26.16
N TYR A 19 2.47 -36.49 26.40
CA TYR A 19 1.35 -36.23 25.49
C TYR A 19 0.77 -34.82 25.56
N SER A 20 1.03 -34.06 26.63
CA SER A 20 0.47 -32.72 26.81
C SER A 20 1.21 -31.60 26.08
N PHE A 21 2.32 -31.88 25.38
CA PHE A 21 3.17 -30.85 24.78
C PHE A 21 3.04 -30.70 23.25
N ASN A 22 2.07 -31.35 22.63
CA ASN A 22 1.80 -31.16 21.20
C ASN A 22 0.41 -30.53 20.94
N ILE A 23 0.04 -29.49 21.67
CA ILE A 23 -0.91 -28.53 21.13
C ILE A 23 -0.09 -27.65 20.18
N ILE A 24 0.11 -28.13 18.96
CA ILE A 24 0.35 -27.27 17.80
C ILE A 24 -0.93 -26.45 17.71
N THR A 25 -0.96 -25.28 18.31
CA THR A 25 -1.91 -24.25 17.94
C THR A 25 -1.58 -23.92 16.48
N ASN A 26 -2.25 -24.60 15.56
CA ASN A 26 -2.41 -24.10 14.20
C ASN A 26 -3.17 -22.78 14.33
N ASN A 27 -2.46 -21.75 14.75
CA ASN A 27 -2.91 -20.38 14.58
C ASN A 27 -2.81 -20.12 13.07
N THR A 28 -3.81 -20.59 12.34
CA THR A 28 -3.96 -20.24 10.94
C THR A 28 -4.30 -18.76 10.92
N GLU A 29 -3.26 -17.91 10.80
CA GLU A 29 -3.48 -16.49 10.57
C GLU A 29 -4.45 -16.34 9.40
N LYS A 30 -5.49 -15.52 9.57
CA LYS A 30 -6.44 -15.20 8.48
C LYS A 30 -5.60 -14.74 7.28
N PRO A 31 -5.79 -15.31 6.09
CA PRO A 31 -5.01 -14.91 4.93
C PRO A 31 -5.27 -13.43 4.62
N PHE A 32 -4.23 -12.73 4.20
CA PHE A 32 -4.32 -11.36 3.72
C PHE A 32 -4.96 -11.37 2.33
N ILE A 33 -6.16 -10.79 2.22
CA ILE A 33 -7.01 -10.86 1.02
C ILE A 33 -6.73 -9.64 0.15
N VAL A 34 -6.24 -9.88 -1.07
CA VAL A 34 -5.99 -8.84 -2.07
C VAL A 34 -6.94 -9.03 -3.24
N VAL A 35 -7.71 -8.01 -3.57
CA VAL A 35 -8.46 -7.99 -4.82
C VAL A 35 -7.67 -7.24 -5.87
N LEU A 36 -7.38 -7.94 -6.97
CA LEU A 36 -6.70 -7.42 -8.14
C LEU A 36 -7.74 -7.13 -9.23
N ASP A 37 -7.78 -5.89 -9.66
CA ASP A 37 -8.65 -5.43 -10.73
C ASP A 37 -7.83 -5.18 -12.00
N ALA A 38 -8.14 -5.93 -13.05
CA ALA A 38 -7.64 -5.63 -14.38
C ALA A 38 -8.62 -4.65 -15.05
N GLY A 39 -8.21 -3.42 -15.26
CA GLY A 39 -9.04 -2.40 -15.90
C GLY A 39 -9.62 -2.87 -17.23
N HIS A 40 -10.77 -2.31 -17.63
CA HIS A 40 -11.43 -2.58 -18.90
C HIS A 40 -11.83 -4.05 -19.11
N GLY A 41 -11.98 -4.48 -20.37
CA GLY A 41 -12.29 -5.87 -20.73
C GLY A 41 -13.52 -6.01 -21.64
N GLY A 42 -13.63 -7.14 -22.35
CA GLY A 42 -14.74 -7.42 -23.27
C GLY A 42 -14.87 -6.36 -24.38
N ASN A 43 -16.00 -5.67 -24.43
CA ASN A 43 -16.27 -4.58 -25.37
C ASN A 43 -15.51 -3.28 -25.07
N ASP A 44 -14.97 -3.11 -23.88
CA ASP A 44 -14.12 -1.98 -23.51
C ASP A 44 -12.64 -2.30 -23.75
N PRO A 45 -12.01 -1.75 -24.78
CA PRO A 45 -10.60 -1.99 -25.07
C PRO A 45 -9.65 -1.25 -24.12
N GLY A 46 -10.13 -0.27 -23.35
CA GLY A 46 -9.31 0.74 -22.68
C GLY A 46 -8.56 1.63 -23.66
N ASN A 47 -7.47 2.21 -23.23
CA ASN A 47 -6.60 3.00 -24.09
C ASN A 47 -6.02 2.14 -25.23
N ILE A 48 -5.95 2.75 -26.44
CA ILE A 48 -5.36 2.13 -27.62
C ILE A 48 -4.16 2.95 -28.06
N GLY A 49 -3.01 2.31 -28.20
CA GLY A 49 -1.79 2.96 -28.68
C GLY A 49 -0.88 1.99 -29.43
N ASN A 50 -0.34 2.43 -30.57
CA ASN A 50 0.58 1.61 -31.39
C ASN A 50 0.03 0.23 -31.79
N GLY A 51 -1.30 0.07 -31.90
CA GLY A 51 -1.97 -1.19 -32.17
C GLY A 51 -2.20 -2.09 -30.93
N TYR A 52 -1.76 -1.68 -29.77
CA TYR A 52 -1.96 -2.38 -28.51
C TYR A 52 -3.26 -1.92 -27.83
N LYS A 53 -3.91 -2.85 -27.11
CA LYS A 53 -5.11 -2.57 -26.31
C LYS A 53 -4.76 -2.75 -24.83
N GLU A 54 -5.10 -1.77 -24.03
CA GLU A 54 -4.85 -1.76 -22.60
C GLU A 54 -5.40 -3.00 -21.90
N LYS A 55 -6.66 -3.37 -22.17
CA LYS A 55 -7.34 -4.52 -21.53
C LYS A 55 -6.55 -5.81 -21.55
N ASN A 56 -5.75 -6.05 -22.60
CA ASN A 56 -4.96 -7.27 -22.74
C ASN A 56 -3.69 -7.20 -21.89
N ILE A 57 -3.05 -6.05 -21.88
CA ILE A 57 -1.79 -5.82 -21.15
C ILE A 57 -2.04 -5.88 -19.64
N VAL A 58 -3.06 -5.16 -19.16
CA VAL A 58 -3.37 -5.12 -17.72
C VAL A 58 -3.87 -6.46 -17.20
N LEU A 59 -4.60 -7.24 -18.02
CA LEU A 59 -5.00 -8.59 -17.66
C LEU A 59 -3.77 -9.49 -17.43
N ASN A 60 -2.81 -9.46 -18.32
CA ASN A 60 -1.58 -10.24 -18.19
C ASN A 60 -0.76 -9.83 -16.97
N ILE A 61 -0.64 -8.51 -16.71
CA ILE A 61 0.06 -7.99 -15.53
C ILE A 61 -0.63 -8.46 -14.26
N VAL A 62 -1.95 -8.30 -14.16
CA VAL A 62 -2.75 -8.68 -12.99
C VAL A 62 -2.67 -10.19 -12.71
N LEU A 63 -2.74 -11.03 -13.74
CA LEU A 63 -2.61 -12.48 -13.57
C LEU A 63 -1.21 -12.87 -13.07
N GLU A 64 -0.16 -12.18 -13.54
CA GLU A 64 1.21 -12.45 -13.07
C GLU A 64 1.43 -11.89 -11.64
N VAL A 65 0.86 -10.74 -11.28
CA VAL A 65 0.84 -10.25 -9.88
C VAL A 65 0.21 -11.28 -8.96
N GLY A 66 -0.98 -11.77 -9.34
CA GLY A 66 -1.69 -12.75 -8.53
C GLY A 66 -0.91 -14.04 -8.36
N LYS A 67 -0.31 -14.55 -9.44
CA LYS A 67 0.55 -15.73 -9.37
C LYS A 67 1.73 -15.57 -8.41
N ILE A 68 2.35 -14.39 -8.37
CA ILE A 68 3.44 -14.11 -7.43
C ILE A 68 2.91 -14.08 -5.99
N LEU A 69 1.77 -13.41 -5.75
CA LEU A 69 1.18 -13.32 -4.41
C LEU A 69 0.66 -14.68 -3.92
N GLU A 70 0.04 -15.48 -4.79
CA GLU A 70 -0.46 -16.82 -4.45
C GLU A 70 0.68 -17.81 -4.11
N ALA A 71 1.91 -17.54 -4.55
CA ALA A 71 3.09 -18.32 -4.18
C ALA A 71 3.63 -17.96 -2.78
N GLU A 72 3.25 -16.81 -2.23
CA GLU A 72 3.62 -16.38 -0.89
C GLU A 72 2.64 -16.96 0.14
N SER A 73 3.17 -17.36 1.29
CA SER A 73 2.34 -17.81 2.40
C SER A 73 1.44 -16.67 2.90
N ASN A 74 0.20 -17.00 3.30
CA ASN A 74 -0.74 -16.03 3.86
C ASN A 74 -1.30 -14.97 2.91
N PHE A 75 -1.33 -15.20 1.60
CA PHE A 75 -2.12 -14.39 0.68
C PHE A 75 -3.30 -15.17 0.11
N LYS A 76 -4.43 -14.50 -0.05
CA LYS A 76 -5.57 -14.94 -0.85
C LYS A 76 -5.85 -13.89 -1.90
N VAL A 77 -5.74 -14.28 -3.18
CA VAL A 77 -5.98 -13.37 -4.29
C VAL A 77 -7.36 -13.61 -4.89
N ILE A 78 -8.08 -12.52 -5.10
CA ILE A 78 -9.36 -12.49 -5.80
C ILE A 78 -9.20 -11.53 -6.98
N TYR A 79 -9.81 -11.85 -8.09
CA TYR A 79 -9.72 -11.05 -9.31
C TYR A 79 -11.10 -10.55 -9.70
N THR A 80 -11.20 -9.33 -10.18
CA THR A 80 -12.45 -8.84 -10.79
C THR A 80 -12.72 -9.60 -12.09
N ARG A 81 -11.67 -9.89 -12.88
CA ARG A 81 -11.71 -10.75 -14.06
C ARG A 81 -10.42 -11.55 -14.25
N LYS A 82 -10.54 -12.73 -14.82
CA LYS A 82 -9.40 -13.60 -15.22
C LYS A 82 -9.33 -13.83 -16.73
N THR A 83 -10.30 -13.32 -17.45
CA THR A 83 -10.43 -13.46 -18.91
C THR A 83 -10.83 -12.13 -19.54
N ASP A 84 -10.93 -12.06 -20.84
CA ASP A 84 -11.36 -10.85 -21.56
C ASP A 84 -12.90 -10.72 -21.52
N VAL A 85 -13.43 -10.38 -20.34
CA VAL A 85 -14.83 -10.08 -20.09
C VAL A 85 -15.00 -8.65 -19.59
N PHE A 86 -16.13 -8.02 -19.90
CA PHE A 86 -16.49 -6.72 -19.37
C PHE A 86 -17.11 -6.87 -17.98
N ILE A 87 -16.57 -6.14 -17.00
CA ILE A 87 -17.15 -6.00 -15.66
C ILE A 87 -17.51 -4.52 -15.51
N LYS A 88 -18.77 -4.25 -15.19
CA LYS A 88 -19.25 -2.89 -14.98
C LYS A 88 -18.45 -2.18 -13.91
N LEU A 89 -18.21 -0.88 -14.09
CA LEU A 89 -17.31 -0.14 -13.21
C LEU A 89 -17.78 -0.15 -11.76
N HIS A 90 -19.09 0.00 -11.54
CA HIS A 90 -19.69 -0.02 -10.20
C HIS A 90 -19.70 -1.39 -9.52
N GLU A 91 -19.43 -2.49 -10.24
CA GLU A 91 -19.38 -3.85 -9.68
C GLU A 91 -18.00 -4.21 -9.11
N ARG A 92 -16.93 -3.50 -9.51
CA ARG A 92 -15.54 -3.87 -9.18
C ARG A 92 -15.22 -3.70 -7.69
N ALA A 93 -15.50 -2.54 -7.10
CA ALA A 93 -15.34 -2.31 -5.66
C ALA A 93 -16.21 -3.23 -4.79
N PRO A 94 -17.51 -3.49 -5.11
CA PRO A 94 -18.32 -4.49 -4.41
C PRO A 94 -17.75 -5.91 -4.39
N ILE A 95 -17.01 -6.34 -5.41
CA ILE A 95 -16.29 -7.64 -5.37
C ILE A 95 -15.30 -7.65 -4.21
N ALA A 96 -14.56 -6.56 -4.01
CA ALA A 96 -13.60 -6.44 -2.91
C ALA A 96 -14.31 -6.34 -1.54
N ASN A 97 -15.38 -5.54 -1.45
CA ASN A 97 -16.17 -5.40 -0.23
C ASN A 97 -16.80 -6.74 0.22
N LYS A 98 -17.39 -7.49 -0.72
CA LYS A 98 -17.97 -8.81 -0.44
C LYS A 98 -16.95 -9.84 0.01
N ALA A 99 -15.71 -9.69 -0.44
CA ALA A 99 -14.61 -10.56 -0.05
C ALA A 99 -14.00 -10.21 1.31
N ASP A 100 -14.43 -9.10 1.94
CA ASP A 100 -13.79 -8.53 3.13
C ASP A 100 -12.27 -8.38 2.89
N ALA A 101 -11.93 -7.75 1.76
CA ALA A 101 -10.56 -7.65 1.29
C ALA A 101 -9.74 -6.64 2.11
N ASP A 102 -8.47 -6.96 2.31
CA ASP A 102 -7.52 -6.08 2.98
C ASP A 102 -6.95 -5.01 2.04
N LEU A 103 -6.97 -5.28 0.72
CA LEU A 103 -6.52 -4.35 -0.32
C LEU A 103 -7.33 -4.49 -1.61
N PHE A 104 -7.52 -3.37 -2.31
CA PHE A 104 -8.00 -3.30 -3.69
C PHE A 104 -6.97 -2.60 -4.58
N VAL A 105 -6.49 -3.27 -5.63
CA VAL A 105 -5.48 -2.74 -6.55
C VAL A 105 -5.97 -2.85 -7.98
N SER A 106 -6.30 -1.71 -8.59
CA SER A 106 -6.69 -1.59 -9.99
C SER A 106 -5.46 -1.27 -10.85
N VAL A 107 -5.30 -1.96 -11.98
CA VAL A 107 -4.13 -1.82 -12.86
C VAL A 107 -4.58 -1.36 -14.23
N HIS A 108 -3.94 -0.29 -14.71
CA HIS A 108 -4.23 0.44 -15.94
C HIS A 108 -2.97 0.77 -16.74
N CYS A 109 -3.16 1.27 -17.96
CA CYS A 109 -2.12 1.85 -18.82
C CYS A 109 -2.63 3.18 -19.35
N ASP A 110 -1.92 4.26 -19.05
CA ASP A 110 -2.27 5.63 -19.47
C ASP A 110 -2.08 5.87 -20.98
N ALA A 111 -2.70 6.90 -21.47
CA ALA A 111 -2.54 7.43 -22.83
C ALA A 111 -2.41 8.95 -22.81
N PHE A 112 -1.63 9.50 -23.73
CA PHE A 112 -1.52 10.94 -23.88
C PHE A 112 -1.15 11.32 -25.32
N THR A 113 -1.51 12.54 -25.75
CA THR A 113 -1.31 13.00 -27.12
C THR A 113 0.14 13.29 -27.53
N ASN A 114 1.05 13.39 -26.56
CA ASN A 114 2.48 13.62 -26.80
C ASN A 114 3.30 12.38 -26.35
N ASN A 115 4.62 12.46 -26.48
CA ASN A 115 5.55 11.40 -26.07
C ASN A 115 5.67 11.27 -24.54
N ALA A 116 4.57 11.34 -23.78
CA ALA A 116 4.57 11.09 -22.35
C ALA A 116 5.07 9.66 -22.05
N TYR A 117 5.79 9.50 -20.94
CA TYR A 117 6.33 8.23 -20.50
C TYR A 117 6.49 8.20 -18.97
N GLY A 118 6.66 7.01 -18.41
CA GLY A 118 6.81 6.77 -16.96
C GLY A 118 5.58 6.15 -16.35
N ALA A 119 5.70 5.68 -15.12
CA ALA A 119 4.62 5.06 -14.35
C ALA A 119 4.15 5.99 -13.22
N GLY A 120 2.88 5.91 -12.85
CA GLY A 120 2.29 6.68 -11.77
C GLY A 120 1.31 5.85 -10.96
N THR A 121 1.09 6.21 -9.71
CA THR A 121 0.09 5.59 -8.86
C THR A 121 -0.91 6.63 -8.39
N PHE A 122 -2.15 6.21 -8.19
CA PHE A 122 -3.23 7.09 -7.79
C PHE A 122 -3.99 6.52 -6.60
N VAL A 123 -4.45 7.43 -5.74
CA VAL A 123 -5.43 7.16 -4.69
C VAL A 123 -6.67 8.00 -4.95
N LEU A 124 -7.82 7.57 -4.42
CA LEU A 124 -9.03 8.37 -4.52
C LEU A 124 -8.86 9.68 -3.75
N GLY A 125 -9.29 10.77 -4.35
CA GLY A 125 -9.27 12.10 -3.73
C GLY A 125 -9.53 13.20 -4.74
N LEU A 126 -9.54 14.44 -4.26
CA LEU A 126 -9.70 15.59 -5.14
C LEU A 126 -8.48 15.75 -6.05
N HIS A 127 -8.72 15.87 -7.33
CA HIS A 127 -7.66 16.18 -8.28
C HIS A 127 -7.10 17.59 -8.04
N ARG A 128 -5.78 17.70 -7.95
CA ARG A 128 -5.11 19.00 -7.74
C ARG A 128 -4.73 19.70 -9.04
N THR A 129 -4.83 19.02 -10.17
CA THR A 129 -4.46 19.54 -11.49
C THR A 129 -5.43 19.08 -12.56
N GLN A 130 -5.58 19.88 -13.62
CA GLN A 130 -6.35 19.49 -14.80
C GLN A 130 -5.86 18.16 -15.40
N ALA A 131 -4.55 17.91 -15.41
CA ALA A 131 -4.00 16.66 -15.91
C ALA A 131 -4.47 15.43 -15.14
N ASN A 132 -4.60 15.53 -13.79
CA ASN A 132 -5.12 14.43 -12.97
C ASN A 132 -6.64 14.23 -13.21
N PHE A 133 -7.36 15.31 -13.43
CA PHE A 133 -8.79 15.24 -13.80
C PHE A 133 -8.97 14.51 -15.13
N GLU A 134 -8.18 14.84 -16.16
CA GLU A 134 -8.28 14.21 -17.48
C GLU A 134 -7.97 12.68 -17.43
N VAL A 135 -7.05 12.25 -16.57
CA VAL A 135 -6.80 10.81 -16.37
C VAL A 135 -8.04 10.16 -15.78
N ALA A 136 -8.53 10.65 -14.64
CA ALA A 136 -9.71 10.09 -13.99
C ALA A 136 -10.96 10.13 -14.88
N LYS A 137 -11.13 11.20 -15.64
CA LYS A 137 -12.23 11.36 -16.60
C LYS A 137 -12.22 10.23 -17.63
N ARG A 138 -11.09 9.96 -18.28
CA ARG A 138 -10.99 8.88 -19.27
C ARG A 138 -11.35 7.52 -18.67
N GLU A 139 -10.83 7.22 -17.47
CA GLU A 139 -11.14 5.96 -16.80
C GLU A 139 -12.60 5.86 -16.36
N ASN A 140 -13.22 6.97 -15.99
CA ASN A 140 -14.61 7.02 -15.60
C ASN A 140 -15.58 7.01 -16.81
N GLU A 141 -15.16 7.47 -17.99
CA GLU A 141 -16.03 7.50 -19.20
C GLU A 141 -16.52 6.12 -19.65
N VAL A 142 -15.91 5.04 -19.15
CA VAL A 142 -16.37 3.66 -19.38
C VAL A 142 -17.81 3.43 -18.92
N ILE A 143 -18.33 4.23 -17.98
CA ILE A 143 -19.74 4.16 -17.57
C ILE A 143 -20.72 4.36 -18.74
N PHE A 144 -20.32 5.12 -19.75
CA PHE A 144 -21.17 5.37 -20.93
C PHE A 144 -21.31 4.14 -21.85
N LEU A 145 -20.54 3.08 -21.62
CA LEU A 145 -20.70 1.78 -22.28
C LEU A 145 -21.76 0.90 -21.58
N GLU A 146 -22.30 1.34 -20.46
CA GLU A 146 -23.31 0.63 -19.66
C GLU A 146 -24.71 1.17 -19.98
N ASP A 147 -25.66 0.29 -20.34
CA ASP A 147 -27.02 0.67 -20.73
C ASP A 147 -27.79 1.39 -19.60
N ASP A 148 -27.46 1.04 -18.33
CA ASP A 148 -28.12 1.49 -17.11
C ASP A 148 -27.27 2.48 -16.28
N TYR A 149 -26.31 3.17 -16.92
CA TYR A 149 -25.35 4.04 -16.21
C TYR A 149 -26.01 5.15 -15.38
N LYS A 150 -27.16 5.72 -15.84
CA LYS A 150 -27.85 6.78 -15.11
C LYS A 150 -28.38 6.33 -13.76
N GLU A 151 -28.82 5.07 -13.67
CA GLU A 151 -29.36 4.49 -12.44
C GLU A 151 -28.23 4.07 -11.48
N ASN A 152 -27.15 3.50 -12.03
CA ASN A 152 -26.05 2.94 -11.23
C ASN A 152 -25.13 4.00 -10.63
N TYR A 153 -25.04 5.19 -11.24
CA TYR A 153 -24.09 6.22 -10.85
C TYR A 153 -24.72 7.49 -10.26
N GLU A 154 -26.02 7.46 -9.93
CA GLU A 154 -26.74 8.52 -9.19
C GLU A 154 -26.49 9.95 -9.73
N GLY A 155 -26.44 10.10 -11.06
CA GLY A 155 -26.18 11.38 -11.72
C GLY A 155 -24.71 11.83 -11.71
N PHE A 156 -23.77 10.95 -11.37
CA PHE A 156 -22.35 11.23 -11.54
C PHE A 156 -22.03 11.54 -13.01
N ASP A 157 -21.36 12.67 -13.25
CA ASP A 157 -20.88 13.07 -14.56
C ASP A 157 -19.35 13.09 -14.57
N PRO A 158 -18.69 12.19 -15.34
CA PRO A 158 -17.22 12.18 -15.46
C PRO A 158 -16.64 13.51 -15.96
N ASN A 159 -17.46 14.32 -16.65
CA ASN A 159 -17.04 15.61 -17.19
C ASN A 159 -17.12 16.75 -16.18
N SER A 160 -17.78 16.54 -15.02
CA SER A 160 -17.94 17.55 -13.99
C SER A 160 -17.01 17.30 -12.81
N PRO A 161 -16.05 18.22 -12.55
CA PRO A 161 -15.21 18.15 -11.35
C PRO A 161 -16.02 18.14 -10.05
N GLU A 162 -17.19 18.79 -10.03
CA GLU A 162 -18.07 18.89 -8.88
C GLU A 162 -18.65 17.52 -8.46
N SER A 163 -18.88 16.63 -9.43
CA SER A 163 -19.38 15.27 -9.18
C SER A 163 -18.43 14.45 -8.30
N LEU A 164 -17.16 14.83 -8.23
CA LEU A 164 -16.12 14.12 -7.47
C LEU A 164 -16.09 14.51 -5.99
N ILE A 165 -16.66 15.64 -5.60
CA ILE A 165 -16.58 16.15 -4.22
C ILE A 165 -17.26 15.19 -3.23
N GLY A 166 -18.43 14.65 -3.60
CA GLY A 166 -19.15 13.69 -2.76
C GLY A 166 -18.44 12.34 -2.57
N MET A 167 -17.59 11.97 -3.53
CA MET A 167 -16.88 10.68 -3.51
C MET A 167 -15.73 10.65 -2.50
N THR A 168 -15.11 11.78 -2.23
CA THR A 168 -13.87 11.83 -1.44
C THR A 168 -14.08 11.63 0.06
N LEU A 169 -15.25 11.97 0.57
CA LEU A 169 -15.59 11.83 1.99
C LEU A 169 -15.61 10.37 2.48
N MET A 170 -15.95 9.43 1.61
CA MET A 170 -16.08 8.02 1.98
C MET A 170 -14.71 7.28 2.08
N GLN A 171 -13.66 7.82 1.50
CA GLN A 171 -12.33 7.19 1.46
C GLN A 171 -11.31 7.81 2.43
N GLU A 172 -11.73 8.81 3.20
CA GLU A 172 -10.81 9.51 4.13
C GLU A 172 -10.19 8.56 5.16
N GLU A 173 -10.94 7.55 5.60
CA GLU A 173 -10.48 6.54 6.57
C GLU A 173 -9.31 5.71 6.04
N TYR A 174 -9.29 5.39 4.74
CA TYR A 174 -8.27 4.50 4.14
C TYR A 174 -7.19 5.25 3.35
N LEU A 175 -7.26 6.56 3.30
CA LEU A 175 -6.42 7.38 2.43
C LEU A 175 -4.92 7.25 2.75
N ASP A 176 -4.55 7.30 4.02
CA ASP A 176 -3.14 7.23 4.44
C ASP A 176 -2.53 5.85 4.12
N GLN A 177 -3.31 4.79 4.31
CA GLN A 177 -2.89 3.42 3.98
C GLN A 177 -2.79 3.22 2.46
N SER A 178 -3.72 3.81 1.70
CA SER A 178 -3.66 3.82 0.24
C SER A 178 -2.44 4.57 -0.29
N ILE A 179 -2.10 5.73 0.30
CA ILE A 179 -0.90 6.49 -0.05
C ILE A 179 0.36 5.69 0.27
N LEU A 180 0.42 5.00 1.40
CA LEU A 180 1.57 4.15 1.76
C LEU A 180 1.78 3.05 0.71
N LEU A 181 0.72 2.29 0.38
CA LEU A 181 0.81 1.25 -0.65
C LEU A 181 1.22 1.82 -2.00
N ALA A 182 0.57 2.92 -2.44
CA ALA A 182 0.88 3.59 -3.70
C ALA A 182 2.35 4.04 -3.75
N SER A 183 2.89 4.59 -2.66
CA SER A 183 4.28 5.03 -2.56
C SER A 183 5.26 3.87 -2.68
N LEU A 184 4.99 2.74 -2.02
CA LEU A 184 5.84 1.54 -2.10
C LEU A 184 5.93 1.00 -3.53
N ILE A 185 4.81 0.99 -4.27
CA ILE A 185 4.79 0.55 -5.67
C ILE A 185 5.49 1.57 -6.57
N GLN A 186 5.22 2.87 -6.37
CA GLN A 186 5.83 3.95 -7.13
C GLN A 186 7.36 3.95 -6.99
N ASP A 187 7.85 3.79 -5.77
CA ASP A 187 9.29 3.69 -5.48
C ASP A 187 9.93 2.47 -6.16
N ASN A 188 9.24 1.32 -6.19
CA ASN A 188 9.71 0.15 -6.91
C ASN A 188 9.84 0.42 -8.41
N PHE A 189 8.86 1.07 -9.05
CA PHE A 189 8.93 1.43 -10.47
C PHE A 189 10.11 2.35 -10.77
N THR A 190 10.32 3.35 -9.92
CA THR A 190 11.38 4.34 -10.08
C THR A 190 12.76 3.73 -9.81
N ASN A 191 12.91 3.06 -8.67
CA ASN A 191 14.22 2.61 -8.19
C ASN A 191 14.67 1.31 -8.84
N ASN A 192 13.75 0.35 -9.08
CA ASN A 192 14.11 -0.98 -9.60
C ASN A 192 14.02 -1.03 -11.13
N LEU A 193 12.95 -0.49 -11.73
CA LEU A 193 12.73 -0.51 -13.17
C LEU A 193 13.25 0.75 -13.89
N LYS A 194 13.75 1.75 -13.15
CA LYS A 194 14.22 3.02 -13.70
C LYS A 194 13.16 3.72 -14.55
N ARG A 195 11.88 3.53 -14.19
CA ARG A 195 10.80 4.25 -14.86
C ARG A 195 10.83 5.73 -14.45
N LYS A 196 10.45 6.62 -15.37
CA LYS A 196 10.25 8.02 -14.98
C LYS A 196 9.17 8.07 -13.90
N ASP A 197 9.51 8.68 -12.77
CA ASP A 197 8.59 8.90 -11.69
C ASP A 197 7.50 9.91 -12.09
N ARG A 198 6.25 9.47 -12.02
CA ARG A 198 5.08 10.33 -12.20
C ARG A 198 4.35 10.58 -10.88
N SER A 199 4.95 10.18 -9.79
CA SER A 199 4.52 10.34 -8.39
C SER A 199 3.21 9.67 -8.02
N VAL A 200 2.93 9.65 -6.73
CA VAL A 200 1.61 9.34 -6.17
C VAL A 200 0.72 10.56 -6.29
N LYS A 201 -0.50 10.39 -6.76
CA LYS A 201 -1.46 11.47 -7.04
C LYS A 201 -2.83 11.15 -6.50
N GLN A 202 -3.66 12.17 -6.38
CA GLN A 202 -5.08 12.05 -6.06
C GLN A 202 -5.92 12.40 -7.28
N ALA A 203 -6.94 11.59 -7.55
CA ALA A 203 -7.97 11.89 -8.52
C ALA A 203 -9.26 11.09 -8.23
N GLY A 204 -10.37 11.53 -8.83
CA GLY A 204 -11.70 10.98 -8.58
C GLY A 204 -12.01 9.74 -9.42
N PHE A 205 -11.34 8.64 -9.18
CA PHE A 205 -11.60 7.38 -9.87
C PHE A 205 -12.83 6.66 -9.32
N MET A 206 -13.83 6.45 -10.16
CA MET A 206 -15.06 5.75 -9.79
C MET A 206 -14.79 4.29 -9.38
N VAL A 207 -13.80 3.64 -9.97
CA VAL A 207 -13.42 2.26 -9.62
C VAL A 207 -12.96 2.11 -8.17
N LEU A 208 -12.39 3.17 -7.58
CA LEU A 208 -11.97 3.20 -6.17
C LEU A 208 -13.09 3.67 -5.24
N TYR A 209 -14.15 4.27 -5.81
CA TYR A 209 -15.28 4.76 -5.04
C TYR A 209 -16.07 3.59 -4.44
N LYS A 210 -16.54 3.76 -3.22
CA LYS A 210 -17.28 2.72 -2.45
C LYS A 210 -16.45 1.46 -2.12
N SER A 211 -15.11 1.48 -2.23
CA SER A 211 -14.28 0.45 -1.60
C SER A 211 -14.12 0.74 -0.10
N TYR A 212 -14.21 -0.28 0.73
CA TYR A 212 -14.13 -0.19 2.21
C TYR A 212 -12.80 -0.74 2.73
N MET A 213 -11.74 -0.51 1.98
CA MET A 213 -10.36 -0.89 2.31
C MET A 213 -9.38 0.05 1.60
N PRO A 214 -8.09 0.05 1.96
CA PRO A 214 -7.05 0.73 1.20
C PRO A 214 -7.10 0.33 -0.27
N SER A 215 -7.18 1.33 -1.16
CA SER A 215 -7.38 1.11 -2.59
C SER A 215 -6.59 2.08 -3.44
N ILE A 216 -5.99 1.56 -4.51
CA ILE A 216 -5.15 2.31 -5.43
C ILE A 216 -5.44 1.96 -6.88
N LEU A 217 -5.09 2.89 -7.78
CA LEU A 217 -5.01 2.66 -9.21
C LEU A 217 -3.56 2.86 -9.68
N VAL A 218 -3.05 1.89 -10.41
CA VAL A 218 -1.68 1.86 -10.92
C VAL A 218 -1.69 2.11 -12.42
N GLU A 219 -1.08 3.20 -12.85
CA GLU A 219 -0.81 3.51 -14.26
C GLU A 219 0.59 3.01 -14.62
N THR A 220 0.64 1.89 -15.34
CA THR A 220 1.90 1.19 -15.62
C THR A 220 2.77 1.90 -16.68
N GLY A 221 2.20 2.84 -17.43
CA GLY A 221 2.89 3.65 -18.44
C GLY A 221 1.98 4.02 -19.60
N PHE A 222 2.52 4.66 -20.63
CA PHE A 222 1.76 5.26 -21.71
C PHE A 222 1.78 4.41 -22.97
N LEU A 223 0.64 3.84 -23.38
CA LEU A 223 0.54 3.01 -24.59
C LEU A 223 0.76 3.81 -25.88
N THR A 224 0.46 5.10 -25.88
CA THR A 224 0.64 5.99 -27.00
C THR A 224 2.10 6.33 -27.29
N ASN A 225 2.99 6.18 -26.30
CA ASN A 225 4.44 6.28 -26.52
C ASN A 225 4.96 4.97 -27.13
N LYS A 226 5.62 5.05 -28.28
CA LYS A 226 6.06 3.87 -29.05
C LYS A 226 6.98 2.94 -28.25
N LYS A 227 7.93 3.49 -27.49
CA LYS A 227 8.88 2.68 -26.69
C LYS A 227 8.20 2.06 -25.48
N GLU A 228 7.38 2.82 -24.77
CA GLU A 228 6.64 2.32 -23.60
C GLU A 228 5.57 1.30 -23.99
N GLY A 229 4.76 1.60 -25.03
CA GLY A 229 3.77 0.65 -25.51
C GLY A 229 4.39 -0.69 -25.91
N ALA A 230 5.53 -0.66 -26.62
CA ALA A 230 6.25 -1.89 -26.97
C ALA A 230 6.77 -2.63 -25.71
N TYR A 231 7.27 -1.93 -24.71
CA TYR A 231 7.70 -2.51 -23.43
C TYR A 231 6.53 -3.14 -22.68
N LEU A 232 5.43 -2.40 -22.48
CA LEU A 232 4.25 -2.88 -21.76
C LEU A 232 3.56 -4.04 -22.47
N ASN A 233 3.59 -4.07 -23.81
CA ASN A 233 3.04 -5.21 -24.57
C ASN A 233 3.98 -6.42 -24.61
N SER A 234 5.23 -6.31 -24.16
CA SER A 234 6.16 -7.44 -24.13
C SER A 234 5.95 -8.31 -22.86
N LEU A 235 6.12 -9.61 -23.00
CA LEU A 235 6.09 -10.54 -21.86
C LEU A 235 7.09 -10.12 -20.75
N LYS A 236 8.26 -9.61 -21.15
CA LYS A 236 9.27 -9.12 -20.22
C LYS A 236 8.74 -7.93 -19.42
N GLY A 237 8.23 -6.91 -20.11
CA GLY A 237 7.72 -5.70 -19.45
C GLY A 237 6.55 -6.00 -18.52
N GLN A 238 5.61 -6.86 -18.94
CA GLN A 238 4.49 -7.28 -18.11
C GLN A 238 4.94 -7.99 -16.83
N LYS A 239 5.90 -8.92 -16.92
CA LYS A 239 6.47 -9.61 -15.75
C LYS A 239 7.25 -8.68 -14.83
N GLU A 240 8.03 -7.76 -15.38
CA GLU A 240 8.76 -6.76 -14.60
C GLU A 240 7.80 -5.84 -13.83
N MET A 241 6.78 -5.30 -14.48
CA MET A 241 5.77 -4.47 -13.82
C MET A 241 5.02 -5.26 -12.75
N ALA A 242 4.58 -6.48 -13.05
CA ALA A 242 3.88 -7.35 -12.11
C ALA A 242 4.73 -7.66 -10.86
N LYS A 243 6.02 -7.95 -11.04
CA LYS A 243 6.94 -8.21 -9.93
C LYS A 243 7.04 -7.03 -8.98
N GLU A 244 7.14 -5.82 -9.50
CA GLU A 244 7.30 -4.63 -8.65
C GLU A 244 5.98 -4.22 -7.97
N ILE A 245 4.82 -4.46 -8.59
CA ILE A 245 3.51 -4.32 -7.95
C ILE A 245 3.39 -5.33 -6.79
N ALA A 246 3.63 -6.62 -7.06
CA ALA A 246 3.55 -7.66 -6.03
C ALA A 246 4.51 -7.38 -4.86
N LYS A 247 5.75 -6.95 -5.15
CA LYS A 247 6.73 -6.57 -4.13
C LYS A 247 6.23 -5.41 -3.26
N GLY A 248 5.58 -4.40 -3.83
CA GLY A 248 4.98 -3.30 -3.08
C GLY A 248 3.88 -3.81 -2.14
N ILE A 249 2.99 -4.69 -2.61
CA ILE A 249 1.92 -5.30 -1.82
C ILE A 249 2.49 -6.14 -0.66
N ILE A 250 3.50 -6.97 -0.92
CA ILE A 250 4.17 -7.79 0.11
C ILE A 250 4.83 -6.90 1.17
N THR A 251 5.52 -5.84 0.73
CA THR A 251 6.16 -4.88 1.65
C THR A 251 5.11 -4.16 2.51
N TYR A 252 3.99 -3.75 1.91
CA TYR A 252 2.87 -3.14 2.62
C TYR A 252 2.30 -4.07 3.70
N LYS A 253 1.93 -5.32 3.35
CA LYS A 253 1.46 -6.32 4.32
C LYS A 253 2.44 -6.50 5.48
N ASN A 254 3.73 -6.59 5.16
CA ASN A 254 4.76 -6.77 6.18
C ASN A 254 4.88 -5.55 7.12
N SER A 255 4.63 -4.32 6.62
CA SER A 255 4.62 -3.12 7.46
C SER A 255 3.48 -3.13 8.48
N LEU A 256 2.29 -3.59 8.10
CA LEU A 256 1.13 -3.71 9.01
C LEU A 256 1.40 -4.67 10.17
N SER A 257 2.08 -5.78 9.91
CA SER A 257 2.41 -6.77 10.95
C SER A 257 3.43 -6.26 11.97
N LEU A 258 4.23 -5.26 11.61
CA LEU A 258 5.16 -4.60 12.55
C LEU A 258 4.44 -3.65 13.51
N GLU A 259 3.27 -3.13 13.12
CA GLU A 259 2.46 -2.24 13.96
C GLU A 259 1.62 -2.99 14.99
N THR A 260 1.24 -4.24 14.74
CA THR A 260 0.37 -5.06 15.63
C THR A 260 1.11 -5.84 16.71
N GLY A 261 2.43 -5.68 16.88
CA GLY A 261 3.17 -6.19 18.07
C GLY A 261 3.49 -7.67 18.08
N ASP A 262 3.35 -8.40 17.00
CA ASP A 262 3.73 -9.82 16.89
C ASP A 262 5.25 -9.99 16.68
N ILE A 263 6.04 -9.40 17.57
CA ILE A 263 7.51 -9.41 17.54
C ILE A 263 8.11 -10.81 17.83
N ASN A 264 7.34 -11.71 18.47
CA ASN A 264 7.91 -12.93 19.05
C ASN A 264 8.02 -14.16 18.12
N LYS A 265 7.40 -14.16 16.92
CA LYS A 265 7.44 -15.33 16.02
C LYS A 265 8.35 -15.21 14.80
N ARG A 266 8.77 -14.00 14.42
CA ARG A 266 9.57 -13.76 13.20
C ARG A 266 11.06 -13.97 13.36
N ASP A 267 11.59 -13.88 14.57
CA ASP A 267 13.02 -14.10 14.85
C ASP A 267 13.51 -15.52 14.54
N ILE A 268 12.62 -16.51 14.48
CA ILE A 268 13.00 -17.91 14.25
C ILE A 268 13.11 -18.27 12.76
N ILE A 269 12.30 -17.66 11.90
CA ILE A 269 12.27 -17.97 10.45
C ILE A 269 13.27 -17.11 9.67
N HIS A 270 13.51 -15.87 10.08
CA HIS A 270 14.48 -14.99 9.43
C HIS A 270 15.97 -15.34 9.73
N LYS A 271 16.23 -16.10 10.80
CA LYS A 271 17.62 -16.53 11.12
C LYS A 271 18.24 -17.50 10.11
N LYS A 272 17.44 -18.10 9.22
CA LYS A 272 17.94 -19.13 8.29
C LYS A 272 18.21 -18.65 6.86
N ASN A 273 17.76 -17.45 6.46
CA ASN A 273 17.88 -16.96 5.07
C ASN A 273 18.40 -15.51 4.92
N ILE A 274 18.87 -14.87 5.97
CA ILE A 274 19.45 -13.52 5.89
C ILE A 274 20.85 -13.55 6.54
N GLU A 275 21.80 -14.16 5.86
CA GLU A 275 23.23 -13.91 6.10
C GLU A 275 23.77 -12.75 5.24
N THR A 276 22.91 -12.00 4.53
CA THR A 276 23.35 -10.80 3.81
C THR A 276 22.37 -9.66 4.03
N VAL A 277 22.86 -8.64 4.72
CA VAL A 277 22.32 -7.32 5.09
C VAL A 277 21.66 -7.27 6.47
N LYS A 278 22.47 -7.44 7.52
CA LYS A 278 22.25 -6.80 8.81
C LYS A 278 23.17 -5.60 8.91
N ASP A 279 22.62 -4.42 8.66
CA ASP A 279 23.16 -3.22 9.28
C ASP A 279 21.99 -2.49 9.96
N ASN A 280 21.61 -2.97 11.14
CA ASN A 280 20.78 -2.19 12.05
C ASN A 280 21.69 -1.18 12.77
N LYS A 281 22.26 -0.28 11.96
CA LYS A 281 23.22 0.75 12.38
C LYS A 281 22.71 1.66 13.49
N PHE A 282 21.38 1.62 13.77
CA PHE A 282 20.70 2.51 14.72
C PHE A 282 20.00 1.76 15.86
N GLU A 283 20.46 0.56 16.22
CA GLU A 283 19.91 -0.16 17.37
C GLU A 283 20.07 0.69 18.65
N GLY A 284 18.98 0.83 19.43
CA GLY A 284 18.94 1.67 20.63
C GLY A 284 18.62 3.16 20.36
N TYR A 285 18.52 3.58 19.09
CA TYR A 285 18.07 4.92 18.74
C TYR A 285 16.57 4.92 18.39
N THR A 286 15.91 6.04 18.65
CA THR A 286 14.51 6.28 18.26
C THR A 286 14.44 7.58 17.47
N PHE A 287 14.01 7.50 16.22
CA PHE A 287 13.72 8.67 15.37
C PHE A 287 12.25 9.02 15.43
N LYS A 288 11.93 10.31 15.42
CA LYS A 288 10.58 10.88 15.30
C LYS A 288 10.61 12.09 14.38
N VAL A 289 9.49 12.44 13.75
CA VAL A 289 9.35 13.70 13.02
C VAL A 289 8.71 14.72 13.95
N GLN A 290 9.41 15.77 14.31
CA GLN A 290 8.83 16.87 15.08
C GLN A 290 8.05 17.79 14.14
N LEU A 291 6.72 17.85 14.34
CA LEU A 291 5.78 18.64 13.52
C LEU A 291 5.68 20.09 13.99
N ALA A 292 5.61 20.28 15.32
CA ALA A 292 5.36 21.58 15.94
C ALA A 292 5.81 21.59 17.40
N ALA A 293 5.93 22.81 17.95
CA ALA A 293 5.98 23.07 19.37
C ALA A 293 4.98 24.18 19.71
N SER A 294 4.28 24.08 20.83
CA SER A 294 3.25 25.04 21.23
C SER A 294 3.25 25.20 22.74
N SER A 295 3.01 26.43 23.21
CA SER A 295 2.73 26.70 24.64
C SER A 295 1.33 26.25 25.06
N LYS A 296 0.41 26.03 24.08
CA LYS A 296 -0.93 25.54 24.34
C LYS A 296 -0.98 24.04 24.03
N LYS A 297 -1.65 23.29 24.92
CA LYS A 297 -1.90 21.88 24.76
C LYS A 297 -2.99 21.63 23.70
N LEU A 298 -2.60 21.26 22.48
CA LEU A 298 -3.54 20.88 21.43
C LEU A 298 -4.02 19.43 21.65
N SER A 299 -5.27 19.13 21.28
CA SER A 299 -5.73 17.74 21.19
C SER A 299 -4.98 17.02 20.08
N LEU A 300 -4.81 15.68 20.21
CA LEU A 300 -4.07 14.86 19.24
C LEU A 300 -4.91 14.46 18.01
N GLU A 301 -6.05 15.11 17.84
CA GLU A 301 -6.94 14.88 16.72
C GLU A 301 -6.30 15.33 15.40
N SER A 302 -6.52 14.54 14.35
CA SER A 302 -5.88 14.73 13.04
C SER A 302 -6.10 16.13 12.44
N TYR A 303 -7.25 16.75 12.71
CA TYR A 303 -7.54 18.12 12.22
C TYR A 303 -6.58 19.19 12.74
N ASN A 304 -5.96 18.98 13.92
CA ASN A 304 -4.93 19.90 14.45
C ASN A 304 -3.57 19.70 13.75
N PHE A 305 -3.40 18.59 13.03
CA PHE A 305 -2.16 18.20 12.37
C PHE A 305 -2.36 17.92 10.87
N LYS A 306 -3.24 18.70 10.24
CA LYS A 306 -3.48 18.66 8.78
C LYS A 306 -3.79 17.26 8.25
N GLY A 307 -4.53 16.46 9.03
CA GLY A 307 -4.93 15.11 8.69
C GLY A 307 -3.89 14.03 9.01
N LEU A 308 -2.77 14.34 9.68
CA LEU A 308 -1.86 13.32 10.20
C LEU A 308 -2.47 12.61 11.40
N MET A 309 -2.54 11.29 11.34
CA MET A 309 -2.93 10.42 12.46
C MET A 309 -1.70 9.87 13.18
N GLY A 310 -1.89 9.36 14.40
CA GLY A 310 -0.78 8.78 15.18
C GLY A 310 0.23 9.80 15.68
N VAL A 311 -0.17 11.06 15.82
CA VAL A 311 0.66 12.11 16.41
C VAL A 311 0.75 11.89 17.92
N SER A 312 1.95 11.94 18.46
CA SER A 312 2.23 11.90 19.90
C SER A 312 2.64 13.28 20.42
N ARG A 313 2.48 13.49 21.73
CA ARG A 313 2.85 14.74 22.40
C ARG A 313 3.74 14.46 23.59
N GLU A 314 4.77 15.27 23.74
CA GLU A 314 5.65 15.30 24.91
C GLU A 314 5.72 16.73 25.44
N GLU A 315 5.82 16.88 26.77
CA GLU A 315 6.01 18.17 27.40
C GLU A 315 7.48 18.33 27.78
N GLU A 316 8.10 19.40 27.28
CA GLU A 316 9.50 19.71 27.52
C GLU A 316 9.67 21.24 27.59
N ASP A 317 10.31 21.73 28.64
CA ASP A 317 10.59 23.18 28.85
C ASP A 317 9.35 24.08 28.75
N LYS A 318 8.20 23.67 29.33
CA LYS A 318 6.91 24.37 29.28
C LYS A 318 6.30 24.47 27.87
N LEU A 319 6.78 23.67 26.92
CA LEU A 319 6.23 23.55 25.58
C LEU A 319 5.72 22.14 25.35
N PHE A 320 4.63 22.04 24.62
CA PHE A 320 4.12 20.78 24.10
C PHE A 320 4.73 20.56 22.71
N LYS A 321 5.57 19.53 22.57
CA LYS A 321 6.18 19.12 21.29
C LYS A 321 5.35 17.99 20.70
N TYR A 322 5.05 18.09 19.41
CA TYR A 322 4.20 17.15 18.69
C TYR A 322 5.05 16.38 17.69
N TYR A 323 4.96 15.04 17.75
CA TYR A 323 5.78 14.14 16.96
C TYR A 323 4.91 13.20 16.14
N TYR A 324 5.32 12.96 14.90
CA TYR A 324 4.74 11.99 14.00
C TYR A 324 5.73 10.84 13.76
N GLY A 325 5.24 9.60 13.88
CA GLY A 325 6.04 8.41 13.75
C GLY A 325 7.03 8.15 14.90
N LYS A 326 7.43 6.89 15.05
CA LYS A 326 8.44 6.42 15.99
C LYS A 326 9.10 5.17 15.42
N THR A 327 10.41 5.21 15.13
CA THR A 327 11.13 4.06 14.55
C THR A 327 12.63 4.14 14.84
N SER A 328 13.33 3.00 14.79
CA SER A 328 14.80 2.95 14.76
C SER A 328 15.37 2.93 13.33
N ASP A 329 14.53 2.86 12.32
CA ASP A 329 14.93 2.86 10.92
C ASP A 329 14.96 4.29 10.38
N TYR A 330 16.16 4.75 9.98
CA TYR A 330 16.35 6.10 9.46
C TYR A 330 15.68 6.32 8.10
N ASN A 331 15.65 5.32 7.23
CA ASN A 331 14.95 5.43 5.94
C ASN A 331 13.44 5.55 6.13
N LYS A 332 12.88 4.81 7.08
CA LYS A 332 11.47 4.87 7.43
C LYS A 332 11.09 6.25 7.96
N ILE A 333 11.90 6.85 8.84
CA ILE A 333 11.57 8.17 9.38
C ILE A 333 11.74 9.28 8.34
N GLN A 334 12.65 9.14 7.38
CA GLN A 334 12.75 10.06 6.24
C GLN A 334 11.48 10.04 5.38
N LEU A 335 10.92 8.85 5.13
CA LEU A 335 9.65 8.71 4.43
C LEU A 335 8.50 9.39 5.20
N MET A 336 8.42 9.17 6.52
CA MET A 336 7.41 9.81 7.38
C MET A 336 7.56 11.33 7.39
N LYS A 337 8.78 11.86 7.38
CA LYS A 337 9.02 13.29 7.22
C LYS A 337 8.46 13.82 5.89
N LYS A 338 8.70 13.11 4.80
CA LYS A 338 8.18 13.48 3.48
C LYS A 338 6.64 13.50 3.46
N ILE A 339 5.99 12.50 4.06
CA ILE A 339 4.53 12.47 4.23
C ILE A 339 4.04 13.70 5.02
N ALA A 340 4.71 14.06 6.10
CA ALA A 340 4.36 15.24 6.89
C ALA A 340 4.53 16.55 6.09
N GLU A 341 5.58 16.66 5.28
CA GLU A 341 5.81 17.79 4.37
C GLU A 341 4.71 17.90 3.30
N GLU A 342 4.31 16.78 2.70
CA GLU A 342 3.23 16.71 1.72
C GLU A 342 1.87 17.10 2.32
N LYS A 343 1.64 16.80 3.59
CA LYS A 343 0.48 17.28 4.37
C LYS A 343 0.61 18.76 4.78
N GLY A 344 1.68 19.44 4.35
CA GLY A 344 1.88 20.88 4.57
C GLY A 344 2.61 21.22 5.87
N HIS A 345 3.23 20.26 6.56
CA HIS A 345 4.14 20.52 7.68
C HIS A 345 5.55 20.85 7.19
N ASN A 346 5.69 21.89 6.38
CA ASN A 346 6.93 22.23 5.67
C ASN A 346 8.13 22.53 6.58
N SER A 347 7.91 22.82 7.87
CA SER A 347 8.95 23.07 8.87
C SER A 347 9.25 21.87 9.75
N CYS A 348 8.69 20.69 9.47
CA CYS A 348 8.95 19.50 10.24
C CYS A 348 10.38 18.98 10.02
N TYR A 349 10.94 18.35 11.03
CA TYR A 349 12.30 17.82 10.99
C TYR A 349 12.45 16.55 11.82
N ILE A 350 13.41 15.70 11.44
CA ILE A 350 13.72 14.48 12.16
C ILE A 350 14.48 14.81 13.45
N VAL A 351 14.06 14.22 14.54
CA VAL A 351 14.75 14.22 15.84
C VAL A 351 15.12 12.78 16.21
N VAL A 352 16.20 12.63 16.95
CA VAL A 352 16.69 11.32 17.39
C VAL A 352 16.86 11.31 18.89
N PHE A 353 16.48 10.19 19.50
CA PHE A 353 16.61 9.94 20.93
C PHE A 353 17.39 8.66 21.17
N LYS A 354 18.17 8.61 22.23
CA LYS A 354 18.75 7.38 22.77
C LYS A 354 18.47 7.36 24.27
N GLU A 355 17.89 6.28 24.76
CA GLU A 355 17.50 6.12 26.19
C GLU A 355 16.68 7.33 26.70
N GLY A 356 15.78 7.86 25.87
CA GLY A 356 14.92 8.99 26.19
C GLY A 356 15.59 10.38 26.10
N LYS A 357 16.92 10.45 25.90
CA LYS A 357 17.64 11.72 25.73
C LYS A 357 17.70 12.11 24.25
N LYS A 358 17.32 13.36 23.94
CA LYS A 358 17.41 13.93 22.60
C LYS A 358 18.90 14.14 22.23
N LEU A 359 19.29 13.68 21.05
CA LEU A 359 20.64 13.83 20.49
C LEU A 359 20.59 14.70 19.22
N LYS A 360 21.75 15.18 18.82
CA LYS A 360 21.90 15.90 17.56
C LYS A 360 21.96 14.90 16.42
N LEU A 361 21.06 15.04 15.44
CA LEU A 361 20.93 14.08 14.33
C LEU A 361 22.22 13.91 13.54
N SER A 362 22.93 15.02 13.26
CA SER A 362 24.22 14.98 12.56
C SER A 362 25.27 14.11 13.26
N ASP A 363 25.31 14.12 14.59
CA ASP A 363 26.29 13.38 15.36
C ASP A 363 26.00 11.87 15.29
N VAL A 364 24.71 11.50 15.26
CA VAL A 364 24.28 10.10 15.13
C VAL A 364 24.55 9.59 13.71
N LEU A 365 24.32 10.40 12.67
CA LEU A 365 24.58 10.01 11.28
C LEU A 365 26.08 9.90 10.98
N ASN A 366 26.91 10.79 11.51
CA ASN A 366 28.37 10.78 11.33
C ASN A 366 29.08 9.60 12.02
N ILE A 367 28.45 8.93 12.99
CA ILE A 367 28.99 7.69 13.61
C ILE A 367 29.04 6.53 12.58
N LEU A 368 28.31 6.64 11.50
CA LEU A 368 28.10 5.57 10.53
C LEU A 368 28.96 5.71 9.26
N ASP A 369 29.55 6.87 9.05
CA ASP A 369 30.48 7.12 7.93
C ASP A 369 31.94 6.82 8.30
N LYS A 370 32.16 6.30 9.52
CA LYS A 370 33.43 5.78 10.01
C LYS A 370 33.37 4.25 10.18
#